data_03f64b4368ce12e659885e7c4a53bc7f
#
_entry.id   03f64b4368ce12e659885e7c4a53bc7f
#
_cell.length_a   1.000
_cell.length_b   1.000
_cell.length_c   1.000
_cell.angle_alpha   90.00
_cell.angle_beta   90.00
_cell.angle_gamma   90.00
#
_symmetry.space_group_name_H-M   'P 1'
#
loop_
_entity.id
_entity.type
_entity.pdbx_description
1 polymer ?
#
loop_
_entity_poly.entity_id
_entity_poly.type
_entity_poly.pdbx_seq_one_letter_code
_entity_poly.pdbx_strand_id
1 'polypeptide(L)'
;KEVVTPQRDSLVNRPEKHPESYYGAGAAQIQLSRGDKLHEAGFRGQGMTIAVIDAGYHNADRITAFDMNRVLGVKDFVNPRADIFAEQSHGMAVWSCMGLNRPEVMVGTAPEASYWLLRSEDDYSENLVEQDYWSAAVEFADSVGVDVINTSLGYYTFDDPSKNYEFRQLDGRYALMSRQASHVADKGMVLVCSAGNAGAGPWKKITPPADADNVLTVGAVGKDGVLDTFLSIGNTA
;
A
#
# COMPACT_ATOMS: atom_id res chain seq x y z
N LYS A 1 -2.42 24.86 14.70
CA LYS A 1 -1.29 23.92 14.91
C LYS A 1 -0.45 24.02 13.66
N GLU A 2 0.79 24.44 13.78
CA GLU A 2 1.74 24.40 12.67
C GLU A 2 1.91 22.96 12.23
N VAL A 3 1.69 22.70 10.95
CA VAL A 3 2.06 21.45 10.31
C VAL A 3 3.59 21.48 10.25
N VAL A 4 4.23 20.71 11.12
CA VAL A 4 5.68 20.50 11.04
C VAL A 4 5.90 19.65 9.80
N THR A 5 6.21 20.28 8.68
CA THR A 5 6.74 19.59 7.52
C THR A 5 8.06 18.97 7.96
N PRO A 6 8.27 17.64 7.84
CA PRO A 6 9.58 17.06 8.14
C PRO A 6 10.63 17.83 7.35
N GLN A 7 11.65 18.35 8.01
CA GLN A 7 12.78 18.91 7.30
C GLN A 7 13.35 17.78 6.44
N ARG A 8 13.27 17.95 5.13
CA ARG A 8 13.93 17.08 4.16
C ARG A 8 15.42 17.35 4.25
N ASP A 9 16.04 16.89 5.34
CA ASP A 9 17.49 16.92 5.48
C ASP A 9 18.06 16.10 4.32
N SER A 10 18.66 16.86 3.42
CA SER A 10 19.48 16.43 2.30
C SER A 10 19.34 14.93 1.94
N LEU A 11 18.63 14.64 0.86
CA LEU A 11 18.63 13.35 0.18
C LEU A 11 20.07 13.00 -0.20
N VAL A 12 20.86 12.55 0.76
CA VAL A 12 22.22 12.08 0.51
C VAL A 12 22.11 10.63 0.09
N ASN A 13 22.00 10.41 -1.22
CA ASN A 13 22.15 9.09 -1.78
C ASN A 13 23.55 8.58 -1.45
N ARG A 14 23.63 7.44 -0.77
CA ARG A 14 24.87 6.75 -0.46
C ARG A 14 24.91 5.46 -1.25
N PRO A 15 25.56 5.44 -2.44
CA PRO A 15 25.72 4.23 -3.22
C PRO A 15 26.46 3.17 -2.40
N GLU A 16 25.88 1.98 -2.28
CA GLU A 16 26.44 0.87 -1.56
C GLU A 16 26.10 -0.45 -2.27
N LYS A 17 27.10 -1.29 -2.51
CA LYS A 17 26.90 -2.63 -3.04
C LYS A 17 26.66 -3.60 -1.91
N HIS A 18 25.60 -4.39 -2.05
CA HIS A 18 25.26 -5.41 -1.08
C HIS A 18 25.52 -6.82 -1.65
N PRO A 19 25.90 -7.79 -0.80
CA PRO A 19 26.02 -9.19 -1.22
C PRO A 19 24.65 -9.75 -1.64
N GLU A 20 24.65 -10.82 -2.41
CA GLU A 20 23.42 -11.45 -2.90
C GLU A 20 22.49 -11.90 -1.77
N SER A 21 23.07 -12.34 -0.63
CA SER A 21 22.31 -12.73 0.57
C SER A 21 21.61 -11.59 1.29
N TYR A 22 21.96 -10.33 1.00
CA TYR A 22 21.50 -9.16 1.75
C TYR A 22 19.98 -9.06 1.86
N TYR A 23 19.27 -9.36 0.78
CA TYR A 23 17.80 -9.24 0.73
C TYR A 23 17.05 -10.43 1.35
N GLY A 24 17.76 -11.53 1.67
CA GLY A 24 17.16 -12.70 2.29
C GLY A 24 15.93 -13.20 1.53
N ALA A 25 14.83 -13.41 2.22
CA ALA A 25 13.57 -13.90 1.63
C ALA A 25 12.96 -12.97 0.56
N GLY A 26 13.29 -11.68 0.58
CA GLY A 26 12.82 -10.69 -0.39
C GLY A 26 13.60 -10.61 -1.69
N ALA A 27 14.72 -11.37 -1.83
CA ALA A 27 15.66 -11.20 -2.92
C ALA A 27 15.02 -11.31 -4.32
N ALA A 28 14.19 -12.32 -4.54
CA ALA A 28 13.57 -12.54 -5.85
C ALA A 28 12.63 -11.38 -6.27
N GLN A 29 11.82 -10.87 -5.34
CA GLN A 29 10.89 -9.77 -5.63
C GLN A 29 11.63 -8.46 -5.91
N ILE A 30 12.65 -8.15 -5.12
CA ILE A 30 13.44 -6.92 -5.29
C ILE A 30 14.23 -6.97 -6.60
N GLN A 31 14.85 -8.11 -6.94
CA GLN A 31 15.59 -8.25 -8.17
C GLN A 31 14.70 -8.21 -9.41
N LEU A 32 13.50 -8.79 -9.34
CA LEU A 32 12.53 -8.77 -10.44
C LEU A 32 12.16 -7.34 -10.85
N SER A 33 11.96 -6.47 -9.88
CA SER A 33 11.66 -5.04 -10.09
C SER A 33 12.91 -4.16 -10.26
N ARG A 34 14.12 -4.73 -10.23
CA ARG A 34 15.41 -4.00 -10.24
C ARG A 34 15.58 -3.05 -9.04
N GLY A 35 14.85 -3.27 -7.96
CA GLY A 35 14.97 -2.50 -6.72
C GLY A 35 16.36 -2.63 -6.06
N ASP A 36 17.02 -3.75 -6.26
CA ASP A 36 18.43 -3.95 -5.87
C ASP A 36 19.36 -2.90 -6.50
N LYS A 37 19.14 -2.54 -7.75
CA LYS A 37 19.94 -1.51 -8.44
C LYS A 37 19.63 -0.10 -7.94
N LEU A 38 18.40 0.16 -7.54
CA LEU A 38 18.06 1.43 -6.88
C LEU A 38 18.75 1.53 -5.52
N HIS A 39 18.75 0.46 -4.73
CA HIS A 39 19.46 0.44 -3.45
C HIS A 39 20.98 0.59 -3.62
N GLU A 40 21.59 -0.10 -4.60
CA GLU A 40 23.00 0.09 -4.93
C GLU A 40 23.35 1.54 -5.32
N ALA A 41 22.40 2.25 -5.95
CA ALA A 41 22.55 3.66 -6.30
C ALA A 41 22.23 4.62 -5.12
N GLY A 42 21.84 4.07 -3.95
CA GLY A 42 21.55 4.82 -2.74
C GLY A 42 20.10 5.26 -2.56
N PHE A 43 19.17 4.78 -3.40
CA PHE A 43 17.75 5.07 -3.28
C PHE A 43 17.06 3.98 -2.45
N ARG A 44 16.81 4.25 -1.16
CA ARG A 44 16.26 3.31 -0.18
C ARG A 44 15.01 3.85 0.53
N GLY A 45 14.44 4.95 0.03
CA GLY A 45 13.27 5.62 0.60
C GLY A 45 13.59 6.70 1.63
N GLN A 46 14.86 7.02 1.87
CA GLN A 46 15.24 8.07 2.81
C GLN A 46 14.62 9.42 2.45
N GLY A 47 14.06 10.09 3.46
CA GLY A 47 13.37 11.38 3.31
C GLY A 47 11.99 11.30 2.67
N MET A 48 11.51 10.10 2.31
CA MET A 48 10.16 9.88 1.78
C MET A 48 9.23 9.41 2.90
N THR A 49 7.98 9.83 2.83
CA THR A 49 6.90 9.40 3.73
C THR A 49 5.89 8.55 2.97
N ILE A 50 5.64 7.34 3.46
CA ILE A 50 4.71 6.40 2.86
C ILE A 50 3.56 6.13 3.82
N ALA A 51 2.31 6.26 3.36
CA ALA A 51 1.16 5.73 4.07
C ALA A 51 0.83 4.33 3.56
N VAL A 52 0.66 3.38 4.47
CA VAL A 52 0.11 2.06 4.17
C VAL A 52 -1.32 2.05 4.70
N ILE A 53 -2.29 1.88 3.82
CA ILE A 53 -3.72 1.83 4.17
C ILE A 53 -4.20 0.39 3.99
N ASP A 54 -4.64 -0.25 5.09
CA ASP A 54 -4.88 -1.70 5.10
C ASP A 54 -5.84 -2.11 6.25
N ALA A 55 -6.00 -3.42 6.46
CA ALA A 55 -6.92 -4.01 7.44
C ALA A 55 -6.38 -4.06 8.89
N GLY A 56 -5.07 -3.89 9.08
CA GLY A 56 -4.44 -3.97 10.40
C GLY A 56 -2.99 -4.41 10.32
N TYR A 57 -2.30 -4.37 11.48
CA TYR A 57 -0.84 -4.55 11.57
C TYR A 57 -0.46 -5.48 12.71
N HIS A 58 -1.14 -6.61 12.82
CA HIS A 58 -1.03 -7.53 13.95
C HIS A 58 0.42 -7.84 14.34
N ASN A 59 0.76 -7.56 15.60
CA ASN A 59 2.08 -7.77 16.21
C ASN A 59 3.26 -7.07 15.48
N ALA A 60 3.04 -6.15 14.54
CA ALA A 60 4.15 -5.47 13.85
C ALA A 60 5.05 -4.69 14.81
N ASP A 61 4.48 -4.15 15.89
CA ASP A 61 5.21 -3.45 16.97
C ASP A 61 6.16 -4.34 17.77
N ARG A 62 5.97 -5.68 17.69
CA ARG A 62 6.77 -6.71 18.39
C ARG A 62 7.78 -7.40 17.51
N ILE A 63 7.70 -7.22 16.20
CA ILE A 63 8.63 -7.83 15.23
C ILE A 63 9.87 -6.95 15.13
N THR A 64 10.98 -7.39 15.71
CA THR A 64 12.24 -6.62 15.78
C THR A 64 12.91 -6.34 14.43
N ALA A 65 12.39 -6.91 13.35
CA ALA A 65 12.84 -6.64 11.99
C ALA A 65 12.26 -5.32 11.43
N PHE A 66 11.19 -4.79 12.03
CA PHE A 66 10.69 -3.45 11.76
C PHE A 66 11.41 -2.40 12.62
N ASP A 67 11.79 -1.30 12.02
CA ASP A 67 12.27 -0.13 12.74
C ASP A 67 11.08 0.78 13.10
N MET A 68 10.56 0.61 14.32
CA MET A 68 9.43 1.41 14.81
C MET A 68 9.75 2.90 14.94
N ASN A 69 11.01 3.32 14.95
CA ASN A 69 11.37 4.75 14.94
C ASN A 69 11.06 5.41 13.59
N ARG A 70 10.82 4.62 12.53
CA ARG A 70 10.37 5.11 11.22
C ARG A 70 8.86 5.22 11.10
N VAL A 71 8.10 4.74 12.08
CA VAL A 71 6.64 4.90 12.14
C VAL A 71 6.34 6.27 12.75
N LEU A 72 5.88 7.19 11.90
CA LEU A 72 5.50 8.55 12.31
C LEU A 72 4.22 8.57 13.14
N GLY A 73 3.36 7.60 12.93
CA GLY A 73 2.14 7.40 13.69
C GLY A 73 1.25 6.33 13.09
N VAL A 74 0.20 6.05 13.83
CA VAL A 74 -0.82 5.06 13.49
C VAL A 74 -2.21 5.67 13.63
N LYS A 75 -3.17 5.23 12.82
CA LYS A 75 -4.55 5.67 12.98
C LYS A 75 -5.53 4.61 12.48
N ASP A 76 -6.60 4.40 13.26
CA ASP A 76 -7.71 3.52 12.93
C ASP A 76 -8.93 4.36 12.54
N PHE A 77 -9.44 4.19 11.33
CA PHE A 77 -10.63 4.87 10.82
C PHE A 77 -11.89 4.04 10.98
N VAL A 78 -11.75 2.73 11.21
CA VAL A 78 -12.87 1.82 11.48
C VAL A 78 -13.31 1.95 12.93
N ASN A 79 -12.35 1.84 13.85
CA ASN A 79 -12.57 1.96 15.28
C ASN A 79 -11.45 2.81 15.93
N PRO A 80 -11.65 4.12 16.13
CA PRO A 80 -10.63 5.00 16.68
C PRO A 80 -10.13 4.65 18.10
N ARG A 81 -10.73 3.64 18.75
CA ARG A 81 -10.32 3.16 20.08
C ARG A 81 -9.57 1.83 20.03
N ALA A 82 -9.51 1.17 18.86
CA ALA A 82 -8.81 -0.07 18.70
C ALA A 82 -7.29 0.14 18.60
N ASP A 83 -6.56 -0.91 18.94
CA ASP A 83 -5.14 -1.00 18.70
C ASP A 83 -4.91 -1.70 17.36
N ILE A 84 -4.41 -0.97 16.36
CA ILE A 84 -4.17 -1.53 15.03
C ILE A 84 -3.19 -2.70 15.03
N PHE A 85 -2.37 -2.82 16.08
CA PHE A 85 -1.43 -3.94 16.25
C PHE A 85 -2.08 -5.19 16.85
N ALA A 86 -3.34 -5.11 17.26
CA ALA A 86 -4.17 -6.25 17.67
C ALA A 86 -5.12 -6.71 16.55
N GLU A 87 -5.23 -5.94 15.47
CA GLU A 87 -6.12 -6.18 14.35
C GLU A 87 -5.48 -7.14 13.31
N GLN A 88 -6.07 -7.27 12.13
CA GLN A 88 -5.65 -8.16 11.05
C GLN A 88 -4.17 -8.01 10.66
N SER A 89 -3.55 -9.07 10.18
CA SER A 89 -2.10 -9.10 9.88
C SER A 89 -1.74 -8.70 8.45
N HIS A 90 -2.72 -8.48 7.56
CA HIS A 90 -2.47 -8.24 6.14
C HIS A 90 -1.61 -6.99 5.91
N GLY A 91 -1.95 -5.87 6.53
CA GLY A 91 -1.18 -4.63 6.41
C GLY A 91 0.25 -4.75 6.97
N MET A 92 0.47 -5.59 8.00
CA MET A 92 1.82 -5.92 8.48
C MET A 92 2.61 -6.65 7.39
N ALA A 93 1.99 -7.63 6.72
CA ALA A 93 2.63 -8.35 5.61
C ALA A 93 2.94 -7.42 4.42
N VAL A 94 2.01 -6.55 4.06
CA VAL A 94 2.20 -5.52 3.02
C VAL A 94 3.34 -4.57 3.40
N TRP A 95 3.32 -4.04 4.62
CA TRP A 95 4.39 -3.15 5.09
C TRP A 95 5.75 -3.86 5.13
N SER A 96 5.79 -5.15 5.42
CA SER A 96 7.04 -5.92 5.44
C SER A 96 7.77 -5.91 4.09
N CYS A 97 7.03 -5.91 2.99
CA CYS A 97 7.60 -5.84 1.64
C CYS A 97 8.30 -4.51 1.34
N MET A 98 7.99 -3.46 2.09
CA MET A 98 8.57 -2.12 1.94
C MET A 98 9.53 -1.75 3.07
N GLY A 99 9.10 -1.93 4.32
CA GLY A 99 9.71 -1.33 5.50
C GLY A 99 10.65 -2.23 6.30
N LEU A 100 10.67 -3.55 6.07
CA LEU A 100 11.64 -4.40 6.76
C LEU A 100 13.08 -4.01 6.40
N ASN A 101 13.94 -3.97 7.41
CA ASN A 101 15.35 -3.64 7.25
C ASN A 101 16.22 -4.57 8.11
N ARG A 102 16.20 -5.85 7.77
CA ARG A 102 17.05 -6.85 8.45
C ARG A 102 17.83 -7.66 7.42
N PRO A 103 19.07 -7.25 7.13
CA PRO A 103 19.94 -7.96 6.20
C PRO A 103 19.99 -9.47 6.48
N GLU A 104 20.06 -10.26 5.42
CA GLU A 104 20.08 -11.74 5.40
C GLU A 104 18.76 -12.41 5.83
N VAL A 105 17.81 -11.67 6.42
CA VAL A 105 16.47 -12.15 6.74
C VAL A 105 15.47 -11.66 5.71
N MET A 106 15.26 -10.35 5.65
CA MET A 106 14.46 -9.67 4.62
C MET A 106 14.75 -8.17 4.65
N VAL A 107 14.99 -7.59 3.49
CA VAL A 107 15.05 -6.13 3.31
C VAL A 107 13.99 -5.73 2.29
N GLY A 108 13.14 -4.80 2.66
CA GLY A 108 12.04 -4.29 1.84
C GLY A 108 12.52 -3.32 0.76
N THR A 109 11.57 -2.81 -0.02
CA THR A 109 11.87 -1.91 -1.15
C THR A 109 12.19 -0.47 -0.73
N ALA A 110 11.72 -0.03 0.43
CA ALA A 110 11.93 1.32 0.97
C ALA A 110 12.27 1.28 2.48
N PRO A 111 13.36 0.55 2.88
CA PRO A 111 13.65 0.26 4.30
C PRO A 111 14.05 1.51 5.09
N GLU A 112 14.33 2.63 4.43
CA GLU A 112 14.72 3.89 5.05
C GLU A 112 13.65 4.99 4.92
N ALA A 113 12.48 4.68 4.38
CA ALA A 113 11.33 5.57 4.38
C ALA A 113 10.72 5.72 5.78
N SER A 114 9.95 6.77 5.98
CA SER A 114 9.08 6.94 7.14
C SER A 114 7.67 6.50 6.81
N TYR A 115 6.92 5.98 7.80
CA TYR A 115 5.65 5.32 7.57
C TYR A 115 4.52 5.88 8.44
N TRP A 116 3.34 6.04 7.83
CA TRP A 116 2.06 6.10 8.52
C TRP A 116 1.33 4.78 8.30
N LEU A 117 0.89 4.13 9.38
CA LEU A 117 0.12 2.89 9.33
C LEU A 117 -1.35 3.19 9.62
N LEU A 118 -2.19 3.04 8.61
CA LEU A 118 -3.58 3.48 8.64
C LEU A 118 -4.50 2.28 8.42
N ARG A 119 -5.47 2.06 9.32
CA ARG A 119 -6.48 1.03 9.15
C ARG A 119 -7.78 1.63 8.63
N SER A 120 -8.29 1.10 7.53
CA SER A 120 -9.55 1.52 6.92
C SER A 120 -10.50 0.36 6.58
N GLU A 121 -10.10 -0.88 6.86
CA GLU A 121 -10.87 -2.08 6.52
C GLU A 121 -11.28 -2.85 7.75
N ASP A 122 -12.53 -3.34 7.75
CA ASP A 122 -13.11 -4.20 8.76
C ASP A 122 -13.18 -5.63 8.25
N ASP A 123 -12.29 -6.50 8.72
CA ASP A 123 -12.18 -7.91 8.31
C ASP A 123 -13.45 -8.75 8.63
N TYR A 124 -14.40 -8.20 9.36
CA TYR A 124 -15.64 -8.88 9.75
C TYR A 124 -16.84 -8.55 8.87
N SER A 125 -16.72 -7.55 8.01
CA SER A 125 -17.82 -7.11 7.16
C SER A 125 -17.28 -6.46 5.88
N GLU A 126 -18.07 -6.53 4.81
CA GLU A 126 -17.75 -5.92 3.53
C GLU A 126 -18.86 -4.92 3.17
N ASN A 127 -18.70 -3.69 3.60
CA ASN A 127 -19.72 -2.66 3.50
C ASN A 127 -19.23 -1.39 2.77
N LEU A 128 -20.15 -0.68 2.12
CA LEU A 128 -19.82 0.58 1.43
C LEU A 128 -19.16 1.64 2.34
N VAL A 129 -19.41 1.59 3.65
CA VAL A 129 -18.80 2.51 4.61
C VAL A 129 -17.27 2.42 4.66
N GLU A 130 -16.70 1.29 4.27
CA GLU A 130 -15.24 1.12 4.21
C GLU A 130 -14.60 2.03 3.17
N GLN A 131 -15.33 2.39 2.12
CA GLN A 131 -14.89 3.41 1.17
C GLN A 131 -14.83 4.82 1.80
N ASP A 132 -15.71 5.10 2.76
CA ASP A 132 -15.66 6.36 3.53
C ASP A 132 -14.46 6.34 4.49
N TYR A 133 -14.20 5.22 5.16
CA TYR A 133 -13.00 5.04 6.01
C TYR A 133 -11.72 5.19 5.20
N TRP A 134 -11.66 4.55 4.04
CA TRP A 134 -10.52 4.67 3.13
C TRP A 134 -10.33 6.12 2.65
N SER A 135 -11.41 6.79 2.25
CA SER A 135 -11.38 8.19 1.83
C SER A 135 -10.85 9.10 2.94
N ALA A 136 -11.31 8.89 4.18
CA ALA A 136 -10.82 9.63 5.34
C ALA A 136 -9.34 9.33 5.64
N ALA A 137 -8.88 8.10 5.40
CA ALA A 137 -7.47 7.74 5.55
C ALA A 137 -6.59 8.43 4.51
N VAL A 138 -7.05 8.53 3.28
CA VAL A 138 -6.36 9.23 2.19
C VAL A 138 -6.32 10.74 2.43
N GLU A 139 -7.41 11.35 2.87
CA GLU A 139 -7.44 12.78 3.24
C GLU A 139 -6.50 13.07 4.43
N PHE A 140 -6.44 12.17 5.39
CA PHE A 140 -5.48 12.27 6.48
C PHE A 140 -4.04 12.18 5.96
N ALA A 141 -3.73 11.23 5.06
CA ALA A 141 -2.41 11.10 4.46
C ALA A 141 -1.97 12.38 3.73
N ASP A 142 -2.88 13.02 2.98
CA ASP A 142 -2.67 14.35 2.38
C ASP A 142 -2.35 15.40 3.46
N SER A 143 -3.14 15.44 4.52
CA SER A 143 -3.01 16.44 5.58
C SER A 143 -1.69 16.37 6.35
N VAL A 144 -1.05 15.21 6.40
CA VAL A 144 0.24 14.99 7.09
C VAL A 144 1.44 14.98 6.12
N GLY A 145 1.21 15.26 4.84
CA GLY A 145 2.26 15.43 3.84
C GLY A 145 2.92 14.14 3.38
N VAL A 146 2.14 13.07 3.17
CA VAL A 146 2.62 11.80 2.62
C VAL A 146 3.01 11.96 1.14
N ASP A 147 4.10 11.34 0.73
CA ASP A 147 4.56 11.35 -0.67
C ASP A 147 3.95 10.19 -1.48
N VAL A 148 3.80 9.02 -0.84
CA VAL A 148 3.32 7.79 -1.48
C VAL A 148 2.26 7.13 -0.61
N ILE A 149 1.15 6.70 -1.22
CA ILE A 149 0.13 5.89 -0.57
C ILE A 149 0.15 4.50 -1.19
N ASN A 150 0.32 3.47 -0.36
CA ASN A 150 0.08 2.08 -0.76
C ASN A 150 -1.28 1.64 -0.25
N THR A 151 -2.12 1.10 -1.15
CA THR A 151 -3.41 0.51 -0.81
C THR A 151 -3.53 -0.86 -1.46
N SER A 152 -3.51 -1.91 -0.64
CA SER A 152 -3.61 -3.30 -1.08
C SER A 152 -5.03 -3.83 -0.83
N LEU A 153 -6.01 -2.98 -1.11
CA LEU A 153 -7.45 -3.18 -0.92
C LEU A 153 -8.18 -3.06 -2.25
N GLY A 154 -9.41 -3.60 -2.32
CA GLY A 154 -10.22 -3.42 -3.50
C GLY A 154 -11.59 -4.07 -3.35
N TYR A 155 -12.63 -3.37 -3.77
CA TYR A 155 -14.03 -3.73 -3.53
C TYR A 155 -14.79 -3.95 -4.85
N TYR A 156 -15.64 -4.97 -4.91
CA TYR A 156 -16.59 -5.17 -6.00
C TYR A 156 -17.84 -5.93 -5.54
N THR A 157 -17.77 -6.66 -4.44
CA THR A 157 -18.92 -7.34 -3.81
C THR A 157 -19.03 -6.89 -2.38
N PHE A 158 -20.27 -6.86 -1.86
CA PHE A 158 -20.59 -6.40 -0.53
C PHE A 158 -21.54 -7.39 0.16
N ASP A 159 -21.64 -7.34 1.49
CA ASP A 159 -22.56 -8.15 2.29
C ASP A 159 -24.02 -7.96 1.84
N ASP A 160 -24.39 -6.75 1.43
CA ASP A 160 -25.62 -6.49 0.71
C ASP A 160 -25.36 -6.60 -0.82
N PRO A 161 -25.79 -7.70 -1.48
CA PRO A 161 -25.53 -7.89 -2.91
C PRO A 161 -26.14 -6.82 -3.82
N SER A 162 -27.11 -6.04 -3.33
CA SER A 162 -27.68 -4.92 -4.08
C SER A 162 -26.69 -3.75 -4.27
N LYS A 163 -25.58 -3.77 -3.54
CA LYS A 163 -24.50 -2.78 -3.59
C LYS A 163 -23.32 -3.24 -4.45
N ASN A 164 -23.31 -4.52 -4.90
CA ASN A 164 -22.23 -5.04 -5.73
C ASN A 164 -22.03 -4.19 -6.98
N TYR A 165 -20.76 -3.97 -7.33
CA TYR A 165 -20.45 -3.25 -8.55
C TYR A 165 -20.66 -4.10 -9.79
N GLU A 166 -21.05 -3.42 -10.87
CA GLU A 166 -21.11 -3.97 -12.21
C GLU A 166 -19.88 -3.52 -13.02
N PHE A 167 -19.48 -4.29 -14.02
CA PHE A 167 -18.31 -3.95 -14.84
C PHE A 167 -18.38 -2.53 -15.43
N ARG A 168 -19.55 -2.10 -15.89
CA ARG A 168 -19.77 -0.76 -16.45
C ARG A 168 -19.51 0.40 -15.46
N GLN A 169 -19.36 0.08 -14.17
CA GLN A 169 -19.10 1.04 -13.10
C GLN A 169 -17.60 1.17 -12.77
N LEU A 170 -16.75 0.35 -13.45
CA LEU A 170 -15.30 0.46 -13.39
C LEU A 170 -14.79 1.54 -14.36
N ASP A 171 -15.20 2.77 -14.13
CA ASP A 171 -14.93 3.92 -15.00
C ASP A 171 -14.06 4.99 -14.32
N GLY A 172 -13.50 4.67 -13.15
CA GLY A 172 -12.70 5.58 -12.34
C GLY A 172 -13.51 6.70 -11.66
N ARG A 173 -14.84 6.71 -11.84
CA ARG A 173 -15.73 7.81 -11.42
C ARG A 173 -16.92 7.37 -10.61
N TYR A 174 -17.39 6.15 -10.80
CA TYR A 174 -18.56 5.64 -10.10
C TYR A 174 -18.27 5.38 -8.62
N ALA A 175 -17.26 4.59 -8.29
CA ALA A 175 -16.90 4.31 -6.90
C ALA A 175 -16.38 5.57 -6.19
N LEU A 176 -16.79 5.75 -4.93
CA LEU A 176 -16.31 6.88 -4.13
C LEU A 176 -14.79 6.90 -4.03
N MET A 177 -14.19 5.76 -3.69
CA MET A 177 -12.75 5.65 -3.53
C MET A 177 -11.97 5.88 -4.84
N SER A 178 -12.52 5.52 -6.01
CA SER A 178 -11.86 5.80 -7.29
C SER A 178 -11.81 7.30 -7.59
N ARG A 179 -12.89 8.03 -7.29
CA ARG A 179 -12.89 9.50 -7.40
C ARG A 179 -11.89 10.14 -6.45
N GLN A 180 -11.83 9.67 -5.21
CA GLN A 180 -10.89 10.18 -4.21
C GLN A 180 -9.44 9.84 -4.60
N ALA A 181 -9.19 8.64 -5.13
CA ALA A 181 -7.89 8.23 -5.63
C ALA A 181 -7.37 9.18 -6.71
N SER A 182 -8.17 9.47 -7.73
CA SER A 182 -7.82 10.43 -8.79
C SER A 182 -7.57 11.82 -8.22
N HIS A 183 -8.43 12.28 -7.30
CA HIS A 183 -8.31 13.61 -6.71
C HIS A 183 -7.02 13.80 -5.89
N VAL A 184 -6.62 12.77 -5.16
CA VAL A 184 -5.40 12.79 -4.35
C VAL A 184 -4.15 12.71 -5.23
N ALA A 185 -4.19 11.91 -6.29
CA ALA A 185 -3.10 11.84 -7.27
C ALA A 185 -2.86 13.21 -7.94
N ASP A 186 -3.93 13.96 -8.24
CA ASP A 186 -3.84 15.32 -8.80
C ASP A 186 -3.14 16.33 -7.86
N LYS A 187 -3.12 16.04 -6.54
CA LYS A 187 -2.37 16.84 -5.54
C LYS A 187 -0.87 16.54 -5.51
N GLY A 188 -0.41 15.55 -6.26
CA GLY A 188 1.01 15.21 -6.41
C GLY A 188 1.48 14.04 -5.57
N MET A 189 0.60 13.34 -4.86
CA MET A 189 0.92 12.08 -4.21
C MET A 189 0.93 10.92 -5.21
N VAL A 190 1.84 9.98 -5.03
CA VAL A 190 1.84 8.73 -5.81
C VAL A 190 0.96 7.72 -5.09
N LEU A 191 -0.19 7.40 -5.70
CA LEU A 191 -1.10 6.39 -5.19
C LEU A 191 -0.87 5.06 -5.91
N VAL A 192 -0.53 4.02 -5.16
CA VAL A 192 -0.25 2.67 -5.65
C VAL A 192 -1.35 1.73 -5.17
N CYS A 193 -2.09 1.15 -6.11
CA CYS A 193 -3.25 0.30 -5.85
C CYS A 193 -3.02 -1.12 -6.34
N SER A 194 -3.46 -2.12 -5.56
CA SER A 194 -3.56 -3.50 -6.04
C SER A 194 -4.58 -3.59 -7.18
N ALA A 195 -4.23 -4.30 -8.26
CA ALA A 195 -5.19 -4.62 -9.32
C ALA A 195 -6.33 -5.53 -8.82
N GLY A 196 -6.12 -6.25 -7.73
CA GLY A 196 -7.06 -7.19 -7.13
C GLY A 196 -6.74 -8.65 -7.44
N ASN A 197 -7.45 -9.55 -6.76
CA ASN A 197 -7.23 -10.99 -6.74
C ASN A 197 -8.38 -11.79 -7.36
N ALA A 198 -9.16 -11.17 -8.23
CA ALA A 198 -10.39 -11.76 -8.79
C ALA A 198 -10.19 -12.48 -10.14
N GLY A 199 -8.95 -12.61 -10.62
CA GLY A 199 -8.64 -13.16 -11.94
C GLY A 199 -9.08 -14.61 -12.18
N ALA A 200 -9.02 -15.44 -11.14
CA ALA A 200 -9.49 -16.83 -11.20
C ALA A 200 -11.01 -16.96 -11.01
N GLY A 201 -11.67 -15.93 -10.52
CA GLY A 201 -13.11 -15.90 -10.24
C GLY A 201 -13.95 -15.42 -11.42
N PRO A 202 -15.26 -15.30 -11.24
CA PRO A 202 -16.18 -14.82 -12.30
C PRO A 202 -15.99 -13.33 -12.64
N TRP A 203 -15.53 -12.53 -11.70
CA TRP A 203 -15.32 -11.09 -11.89
C TRP A 203 -14.19 -10.78 -12.87
N LYS A 204 -13.03 -11.38 -12.68
CA LYS A 204 -11.81 -11.28 -13.50
C LYS A 204 -11.21 -9.87 -13.65
N LYS A 205 -11.93 -8.83 -13.30
CA LYS A 205 -11.55 -7.45 -13.55
C LYS A 205 -10.83 -6.83 -12.34
N ILE A 206 -10.18 -5.70 -12.61
CA ILE A 206 -9.63 -4.88 -11.53
C ILE A 206 -10.75 -4.44 -10.58
N THR A 207 -10.36 -3.98 -9.40
CA THR A 207 -11.30 -3.54 -8.37
C THR A 207 -11.02 -2.09 -7.97
N PRO A 208 -12.03 -1.25 -7.72
CA PRO A 208 -11.82 0.08 -7.15
C PRO A 208 -10.94 0.03 -5.89
N PRO A 209 -9.96 0.95 -5.72
CA PRO A 209 -9.72 2.16 -6.50
C PRO A 209 -8.76 1.99 -7.68
N ALA A 210 -8.39 0.78 -8.07
CA ALA A 210 -7.42 0.53 -9.14
C ALA A 210 -7.91 0.94 -10.54
N ASP A 211 -9.22 1.20 -10.71
CA ASP A 211 -9.82 1.72 -11.92
C ASP A 211 -9.69 3.24 -12.08
N ALA A 212 -9.15 3.95 -11.09
CA ALA A 212 -8.96 5.40 -11.14
C ALA A 212 -7.90 5.81 -12.19
N ASP A 213 -8.09 6.99 -12.81
CA ASP A 213 -7.29 7.42 -13.97
C ASP A 213 -5.80 7.69 -13.63
N ASN A 214 -5.53 8.26 -12.45
CA ASN A 214 -4.20 8.80 -12.11
C ASN A 214 -3.47 7.98 -11.03
N VAL A 215 -3.76 6.69 -10.94
CA VAL A 215 -3.14 5.78 -9.97
C VAL A 215 -2.21 4.77 -10.65
N LEU A 216 -1.26 4.26 -9.90
CA LEU A 216 -0.41 3.17 -10.34
C LEU A 216 -1.05 1.84 -9.94
N THR A 217 -1.72 1.20 -10.88
CA THR A 217 -2.35 -0.12 -10.67
C THR A 217 -1.34 -1.23 -10.87
N VAL A 218 -1.14 -2.05 -9.84
CA VAL A 218 -0.07 -3.06 -9.78
C VAL A 218 -0.66 -4.45 -9.76
N GLY A 219 -0.22 -5.27 -10.69
CA GLY A 219 -0.57 -6.69 -10.80
C GLY A 219 0.49 -7.62 -10.23
N ALA A 220 0.09 -8.82 -9.82
CA ALA A 220 0.97 -9.84 -9.30
C ALA A 220 1.63 -10.66 -10.41
N VAL A 221 2.92 -10.93 -10.26
CA VAL A 221 3.69 -11.84 -11.11
C VAL A 221 4.50 -12.81 -10.26
N GLY A 222 4.70 -14.02 -10.79
CA GLY A 222 5.62 -14.99 -10.21
C GLY A 222 7.08 -14.55 -10.34
N LYS A 223 7.98 -15.27 -9.68
CA LYS A 223 9.43 -15.04 -9.75
C LYS A 223 10.03 -15.16 -11.16
N ASP A 224 9.32 -15.80 -12.07
CA ASP A 224 9.63 -15.96 -13.49
C ASP A 224 9.08 -14.82 -14.36
N GLY A 225 8.42 -13.83 -13.76
CA GLY A 225 7.79 -12.71 -14.44
C GLY A 225 6.46 -13.06 -15.13
N VAL A 226 5.95 -14.26 -14.95
CA VAL A 226 4.65 -14.68 -15.50
C VAL A 226 3.53 -14.17 -14.60
N LEU A 227 2.44 -13.70 -15.21
CA LEU A 227 1.25 -13.25 -14.49
C LEU A 227 0.69 -14.37 -13.62
N ASP A 228 0.37 -14.06 -12.38
CA ASP A 228 -0.28 -15.02 -11.50
C ASP A 228 -1.75 -15.25 -11.89
N THR A 229 -2.23 -16.46 -11.67
CA THR A 229 -3.59 -16.87 -12.08
C THR A 229 -4.70 -16.15 -11.32
N PHE A 230 -4.43 -15.68 -10.11
CA PHE A 230 -5.40 -14.92 -9.31
C PHE A 230 -5.45 -13.43 -9.69
N LEU A 231 -4.46 -12.93 -10.43
CA LEU A 231 -4.38 -11.53 -10.80
C LEU A 231 -5.64 -11.07 -11.54
N SER A 232 -6.26 -10.00 -11.04
CA SER A 232 -7.31 -9.28 -11.75
C SER A 232 -6.78 -8.67 -13.04
N ILE A 233 -7.55 -8.81 -14.12
CA ILE A 233 -7.15 -8.37 -15.47
C ILE A 233 -7.82 -7.01 -15.75
N GLY A 234 -7.04 -6.01 -16.21
CA GLY A 234 -7.57 -4.76 -16.73
C GLY A 234 -8.44 -5.08 -17.96
N ASN A 235 -9.26 -4.36 -18.40
CA ASN A 235 -9.51 -3.00 -18.67
C ASN A 235 -10.66 -2.44 -17.80
N THR A 236 -10.76 -1.13 -17.76
CA THR A 236 -11.91 -0.39 -17.25
C THR A 236 -13.05 -0.31 -18.28
N ALA A 237 -14.21 0.13 -17.85
CA ALA A 237 -15.37 0.35 -18.73
C ALA A 237 -15.17 1.55 -19.66
#